data_6b8bdbf46a1f6f72f156dae0f5e9aa4a
#
_entry.id   6b8bdbf46a1f6f72f156dae0f5e9aa4a
#
_cell.length_a   1.000
_cell.length_b   1.000
_cell.length_c   1.000
_cell.angle_alpha   90.00
_cell.angle_beta   90.00
_cell.angle_gamma   90.00
#
_symmetry.space_group_name_H-M   'P 1'
#
loop_
_entity.id
_entity.type
_entity.pdbx_description
1 polymer ?
#
loop_
_entity_poly.entity_id
_entity_poly.type
_entity_poly.pdbx_seq_one_letter_code
_entity_poly.pdbx_strand_id
1 'polypeptide(L)'
;MKESLADWQVVTKRQPTETEATALEFAWKAIKYVKSNGIIVTNDHMTLGVGLGQTNRVASVRIAIDQAKDRLDGAVLASDAFFPFADNVEEIAKAGIKAIIQPGGSVRDQESIEAADKYGLIMVFTGVRHFRH
;
A
#
# COMPACT_ATOMS: atom_id res chain seq x y z
N MET A 1 -16.37 5.89 -10.55
CA MET A 1 -15.22 5.14 -10.02
C MET A 1 -15.02 5.46 -8.54
N LYS A 2 -14.80 4.43 -7.73
CA LYS A 2 -14.72 4.58 -6.28
C LYS A 2 -13.28 4.86 -5.85
N GLU A 3 -12.99 6.11 -5.53
CA GLU A 3 -11.63 6.53 -5.19
C GLU A 3 -11.55 7.28 -3.86
N SER A 4 -12.54 7.05 -2.98
CA SER A 4 -12.58 7.67 -1.65
C SER A 4 -12.51 6.58 -0.58
N LEU A 5 -11.91 6.90 0.56
CA LEU A 5 -11.82 5.96 1.69
C LEU A 5 -13.20 5.48 2.12
N ALA A 6 -14.24 6.32 1.97
CA ALA A 6 -15.61 5.94 2.31
C ALA A 6 -16.14 4.78 1.44
N ASP A 7 -15.55 4.55 0.26
CA ASP A 7 -15.96 3.49 -0.65
C ASP A 7 -15.20 2.19 -0.42
N TRP A 8 -14.22 2.20 0.46
CA TRP A 8 -13.29 1.08 0.67
C TRP A 8 -13.44 0.52 2.08
N GLN A 9 -12.76 -0.57 2.34
CA GLN A 9 -12.82 -1.25 3.63
C GLN A 9 -11.49 -1.15 4.37
N VAL A 10 -11.51 -0.57 5.58
CA VAL A 10 -10.37 -0.63 6.49
C VAL A 10 -10.45 -1.97 7.20
N VAL A 11 -9.50 -2.87 6.92
CA VAL A 11 -9.58 -4.26 7.38
C VAL A 11 -8.81 -4.51 8.67
N THR A 12 -8.03 -3.54 9.13
CA THR A 12 -7.24 -3.62 10.36
C THR A 12 -7.96 -2.98 11.54
N LYS A 13 -7.48 -3.26 12.74
CA LYS A 13 -8.02 -2.69 13.98
C LYS A 13 -7.74 -1.19 14.06
N ARG A 14 -6.55 -0.76 13.65
CA ARG A 14 -6.19 0.65 13.66
C ARG A 14 -6.89 1.36 12.50
N GLN A 15 -7.50 2.51 12.81
CA GLN A 15 -8.20 3.32 11.81
C GLN A 15 -7.33 4.50 11.41
N PRO A 16 -7.41 4.95 10.14
CA PRO A 16 -6.57 6.06 9.68
C PRO A 16 -7.01 7.39 10.28
N THR A 17 -6.01 8.24 10.55
CA THR A 17 -6.26 9.65 10.83
C THR A 17 -6.69 10.33 9.53
N GLU A 18 -7.14 11.59 9.63
CA GLU A 18 -7.55 12.36 8.46
C GLU A 18 -6.39 12.51 7.47
N THR A 19 -5.18 12.81 7.96
CA THR A 19 -3.99 12.93 7.12
C THR A 19 -3.64 11.61 6.44
N GLU A 20 -3.72 10.51 7.19
CA GLU A 20 -3.46 9.18 6.64
C GLU A 20 -4.50 8.80 5.58
N ALA A 21 -5.77 9.12 5.82
CA ALA A 21 -6.83 8.86 4.85
C ALA A 21 -6.57 9.63 3.54
N THR A 22 -6.18 10.90 3.64
CA THR A 22 -5.85 11.72 2.47
C THR A 22 -4.68 11.11 1.70
N ALA A 23 -3.64 10.66 2.43
CA ALA A 23 -2.47 10.05 1.81
C ALA A 23 -2.84 8.75 1.10
N LEU A 24 -3.67 7.90 1.72
CA LEU A 24 -4.11 6.64 1.11
C LEU A 24 -4.93 6.89 -0.14
N GLU A 25 -5.80 7.88 -0.14
CA GLU A 25 -6.58 8.24 -1.32
C GLU A 25 -5.67 8.75 -2.44
N PHE A 26 -4.70 9.59 -2.10
CA PHE A 26 -3.73 10.08 -3.08
C PHE A 26 -2.91 8.92 -3.68
N ALA A 27 -2.42 8.02 -2.83
CA ALA A 27 -1.62 6.89 -3.28
C ALA A 27 -2.42 5.98 -4.22
N TRP A 28 -3.69 5.72 -3.90
CA TRP A 28 -4.52 4.87 -4.74
C TRP A 28 -4.79 5.50 -6.11
N LYS A 29 -5.02 6.80 -6.15
CA LYS A 29 -5.20 7.51 -7.42
C LYS A 29 -3.91 7.52 -8.24
N ALA A 30 -2.77 7.67 -7.58
CA ALA A 30 -1.48 7.72 -8.25
C ALA A 30 -1.06 6.35 -8.80
N ILE A 31 -1.36 5.25 -8.10
CA ILE A 31 -0.90 3.92 -8.50
C ILE A 31 -1.46 3.49 -9.85
N LYS A 32 -2.60 4.00 -10.28
CA LYS A 32 -3.18 3.63 -11.57
C LYS A 32 -2.35 4.10 -12.76
N TYR A 33 -1.44 5.04 -12.54
CA TYR A 33 -0.52 5.52 -13.58
C TYR A 33 0.79 4.76 -13.58
N VAL A 34 0.99 3.84 -12.63
CA VAL A 34 2.21 3.04 -12.51
C VAL A 34 1.98 1.72 -13.22
N LYS A 35 2.98 1.31 -14.02
CA LYS A 35 2.88 0.05 -14.76
C LYS A 35 2.85 -1.13 -13.81
N SER A 36 1.96 -2.08 -14.05
CA SER A 36 1.84 -3.30 -13.25
C SER A 36 3.09 -4.19 -13.42
N ASN A 37 3.52 -4.89 -12.41
CA ASN A 37 2.98 -4.84 -11.05
C ASN A 37 3.65 -3.72 -10.27
N GLY A 38 2.88 -2.73 -9.85
CA GLY A 38 3.42 -1.52 -9.30
C GLY A 38 3.22 -1.35 -7.80
N ILE A 39 4.20 -0.69 -7.19
CA ILE A 39 4.16 -0.24 -5.80
C ILE A 39 4.49 1.24 -5.81
N ILE A 40 3.76 2.02 -5.03
CA ILE A 40 4.05 3.44 -4.88
C ILE A 40 4.07 3.81 -3.40
N VAL A 41 5.02 4.64 -3.02
CA VAL A 41 5.11 5.21 -1.66
C VAL A 41 4.84 6.70 -1.80
N THR A 42 3.88 7.21 -1.04
CA THR A 42 3.49 8.63 -1.11
C THR A 42 3.28 9.20 0.28
N ASN A 43 3.25 10.53 0.37
CA ASN A 43 2.59 11.21 1.49
C ASN A 43 1.23 11.71 1.01
N ASP A 44 0.66 12.75 1.63
CA ASP A 44 -0.68 13.22 1.28
C ASP A 44 -0.71 14.10 0.03
N HIS A 45 0.44 14.42 -0.56
CA HIS A 45 0.47 15.33 -1.71
C HIS A 45 1.55 15.01 -2.76
N MET A 46 2.45 14.04 -2.53
CA MET A 46 3.48 13.75 -3.52
C MET A 46 3.94 12.28 -3.48
N THR A 47 4.40 11.81 -4.61
CA THR A 47 5.03 10.50 -4.75
C THR A 47 6.46 10.57 -4.25
N LEU A 48 6.84 9.63 -3.38
CA LEU A 48 8.16 9.55 -2.78
C LEU A 48 9.01 8.44 -3.37
N GLY A 49 8.38 7.37 -3.83
CA GLY A 49 9.11 6.26 -4.44
C GLY A 49 8.17 5.37 -5.26
N VAL A 50 8.72 4.73 -6.29
CA VAL A 50 7.97 3.86 -7.20
C VAL A 50 8.80 2.60 -7.46
N GLY A 51 8.17 1.44 -7.29
CA GLY A 51 8.75 0.17 -7.74
C GLY A 51 7.81 -0.44 -8.76
N LEU A 52 8.31 -0.78 -9.92
CA LEU A 52 7.46 -1.29 -11.00
C LEU A 52 8.16 -2.36 -11.83
N GLY A 53 7.32 -3.13 -12.53
CA GLY A 53 7.82 -4.09 -13.51
C GLY A 53 8.55 -5.30 -12.94
N GLN A 54 8.46 -5.54 -11.64
CA GLN A 54 9.15 -6.66 -10.99
C GLN A 54 8.24 -7.88 -10.95
N THR A 55 8.79 -9.06 -11.21
CA THR A 55 8.05 -10.32 -11.07
C THR A 55 7.81 -10.67 -9.61
N ASN A 56 8.70 -10.21 -8.73
CA ASN A 56 8.62 -10.44 -7.29
C ASN A 56 8.10 -9.18 -6.60
N ARG A 57 6.97 -9.29 -5.91
CA ARG A 57 6.32 -8.16 -5.23
C ARG A 57 7.22 -7.54 -4.16
N VAL A 58 7.96 -8.36 -3.41
CA VAL A 58 8.87 -7.88 -2.36
C VAL A 58 9.96 -7.00 -2.99
N ALA A 59 10.46 -7.36 -4.17
CA ALA A 59 11.47 -6.56 -4.86
C ALA A 59 10.92 -5.19 -5.25
N SER A 60 9.68 -5.12 -5.73
CA SER A 60 9.03 -3.85 -6.05
C SER A 60 8.85 -2.99 -4.80
N VAL A 61 8.48 -3.60 -3.68
CA VAL A 61 8.34 -2.90 -2.39
C VAL A 61 9.68 -2.29 -1.98
N ARG A 62 10.76 -3.06 -2.04
CA ARG A 62 12.09 -2.59 -1.65
C ARG A 62 12.57 -1.43 -2.51
N ILE A 63 12.32 -1.50 -3.82
CA ILE A 63 12.70 -0.42 -4.73
C ILE A 63 11.97 0.87 -4.38
N ALA A 64 10.67 0.80 -4.14
CA ALA A 64 9.87 1.98 -3.79
C ALA A 64 10.34 2.58 -2.46
N ILE A 65 10.61 1.74 -1.47
CA ILE A 65 11.09 2.17 -0.15
C ILE A 65 12.46 2.83 -0.28
N ASP A 66 13.38 2.23 -1.04
CA ASP A 66 14.73 2.78 -1.24
C ASP A 66 14.68 4.17 -1.89
N GLN A 67 13.78 4.38 -2.82
CA GLN A 67 13.63 5.69 -3.45
C GLN A 67 13.10 6.74 -2.46
N ALA A 68 12.21 6.33 -1.57
CA ALA A 68 11.63 7.23 -0.56
C ALA A 68 12.61 7.57 0.57
N LYS A 69 13.47 6.60 0.95
CA LYS A 69 14.53 6.75 1.97
C LYS A 69 14.12 7.56 3.20
N ASP A 70 14.72 8.76 3.35
CA ASP A 70 14.56 9.58 4.56
C ASP A 70 13.18 10.24 4.67
N ARG A 71 12.31 10.05 3.68
CA ARG A 71 10.98 10.66 3.67
C ARG A 71 9.87 9.68 4.02
N LEU A 72 10.21 8.59 4.72
CA LEU A 72 9.23 7.55 5.06
C LEU A 72 8.33 7.91 6.23
N ASP A 73 8.68 8.93 7.02
CA ASP A 73 7.83 9.35 8.14
C ASP A 73 6.50 9.91 7.60
N GLY A 74 5.41 9.31 8.05
CA GLY A 74 4.08 9.68 7.56
C GLY A 74 3.73 9.18 6.18
N ALA A 75 4.62 8.39 5.56
CA ALA A 75 4.37 7.84 4.22
C ALA A 75 3.41 6.67 4.27
N VAL A 76 2.70 6.48 3.16
CA VAL A 76 1.82 5.33 2.94
C VAL A 76 2.27 4.60 1.68
N LEU A 77 1.80 3.36 1.53
CA LEU A 77 2.17 2.53 0.38
C LEU A 77 0.91 1.99 -0.29
N ALA A 78 0.88 2.07 -1.62
CA ALA A 78 -0.18 1.47 -2.43
C ALA A 78 0.40 0.38 -3.32
N SER A 79 -0.38 -0.68 -3.53
CA SER A 79 -0.06 -1.75 -4.47
C SER A 79 -1.23 -1.92 -5.44
N ASP A 80 -0.93 -2.13 -6.71
CA ASP A 80 -1.96 -2.33 -7.74
C ASP A 80 -2.56 -3.73 -7.74
N ALA A 81 -1.99 -4.66 -6.96
CA ALA A 81 -2.49 -6.03 -6.82
C ALA A 81 -2.34 -6.46 -5.36
N PHE A 82 -3.07 -7.51 -4.97
CA PHE A 82 -2.99 -8.02 -3.60
C PHE A 82 -1.58 -8.54 -3.28
N PHE A 83 -1.23 -8.53 -2.00
CA PHE A 83 0.00 -9.16 -1.53
C PHE A 83 -0.23 -10.66 -1.38
N PRO A 84 0.55 -11.49 -2.06
CA PRO A 84 0.35 -12.95 -1.97
C PRO A 84 0.76 -13.53 -0.62
N PHE A 85 1.66 -12.87 0.11
CA PHE A 85 2.19 -13.38 1.39
C PHE A 85 2.39 -12.24 2.37
N ALA A 86 2.38 -12.57 3.66
CA ALA A 86 2.55 -11.59 4.74
C ALA A 86 3.94 -10.95 4.78
N ASP A 87 4.95 -11.54 4.14
CA ASP A 87 6.31 -11.00 4.13
C ASP A 87 6.40 -9.59 3.53
N ASN A 88 5.52 -9.28 2.57
CA ASN A 88 5.42 -7.92 2.04
C ASN A 88 5.05 -6.92 3.14
N VAL A 89 4.08 -7.29 3.98
CA VAL A 89 3.61 -6.44 5.08
C VAL A 89 4.74 -6.24 6.10
N GLU A 90 5.49 -7.30 6.40
CA GLU A 90 6.61 -7.23 7.32
C GLU A 90 7.71 -6.29 6.83
N GLU A 91 8.06 -6.35 5.54
CA GLU A 91 9.06 -5.45 4.95
C GLU A 91 8.61 -3.99 5.06
N ILE A 92 7.35 -3.73 4.77
CA ILE A 92 6.77 -2.38 4.83
C ILE A 92 6.81 -1.86 6.27
N ALA A 93 6.44 -2.70 7.23
CA ALA A 93 6.46 -2.34 8.64
C ALA A 93 7.87 -2.01 9.13
N LYS A 94 8.86 -2.82 8.73
CA LYS A 94 10.26 -2.61 9.11
C LYS A 94 10.81 -1.30 8.58
N ALA A 95 10.31 -0.84 7.44
CA ALA A 95 10.72 0.43 6.86
C ALA A 95 10.13 1.64 7.58
N GLY A 96 9.11 1.44 8.43
CA GLY A 96 8.47 2.51 9.18
C GLY A 96 7.21 3.07 8.52
N ILE A 97 6.76 2.49 7.44
CA ILE A 97 5.48 2.87 6.81
C ILE A 97 4.35 2.34 7.68
N LYS A 98 3.32 3.15 7.90
CA LYS A 98 2.24 2.84 8.85
C LYS A 98 0.91 2.49 8.19
N ALA A 99 0.76 2.70 6.88
CA ALA A 99 -0.51 2.48 6.22
C ALA A 99 -0.30 1.93 4.81
N ILE A 100 -1.16 0.98 4.43
CA ILE A 100 -1.09 0.26 3.16
C ILE A 100 -2.47 0.26 2.53
N ILE A 101 -2.54 0.45 1.21
CA ILE A 101 -3.77 0.28 0.44
C ILE A 101 -3.51 -0.67 -0.72
N GLN A 102 -4.38 -1.64 -0.88
CA GLN A 102 -4.29 -2.68 -1.91
C GLN A 102 -5.69 -3.18 -2.25
N PRO A 103 -5.85 -3.91 -3.37
CA PRO A 103 -7.18 -4.38 -3.76
C PRO A 103 -7.74 -5.52 -2.86
N GLY A 104 -6.90 -6.34 -2.25
CA GLY A 104 -7.34 -7.56 -1.59
C GLY A 104 -7.66 -8.65 -2.61
N GLY A 105 -8.19 -9.78 -2.15
CA GLY A 105 -8.62 -10.88 -3.02
C GLY A 105 -7.69 -12.08 -3.05
N SER A 106 -6.65 -12.08 -2.22
CA SER A 106 -5.79 -13.26 -2.06
C SER A 106 -6.43 -14.26 -1.11
N VAL A 107 -6.20 -15.54 -1.33
CA VAL A 107 -6.59 -16.58 -0.36
C VAL A 107 -5.86 -16.40 0.97
N ARG A 108 -4.80 -15.61 1.00
CA ARG A 108 -3.99 -15.34 2.19
C ARG A 108 -4.23 -13.94 2.76
N ASP A 109 -5.34 -13.30 2.41
CA ASP A 109 -5.66 -11.96 2.91
C ASP A 109 -5.63 -11.90 4.44
N GLN A 110 -6.15 -12.94 5.11
CA GLN A 110 -6.19 -12.96 6.57
C GLN A 110 -4.78 -12.92 7.17
N GLU A 111 -3.81 -13.58 6.56
CA GLU A 111 -2.42 -13.54 7.02
C GLU A 111 -1.84 -12.12 6.92
N SER A 112 -2.14 -11.42 5.83
CA SER A 112 -1.70 -10.02 5.65
C SER A 112 -2.35 -9.09 6.67
N ILE A 113 -3.63 -9.28 6.93
CA ILE A 113 -4.36 -8.48 7.93
C ILE A 113 -3.77 -8.71 9.32
N GLU A 114 -3.50 -9.96 9.68
CA GLU A 114 -2.91 -10.30 10.98
C GLU A 114 -1.52 -9.70 11.14
N ALA A 115 -0.71 -9.74 10.08
CA ALA A 115 0.62 -9.12 10.11
C ALA A 115 0.51 -7.61 10.27
N ALA A 116 -0.42 -6.97 9.57
CA ALA A 116 -0.63 -5.53 9.69
C ALA A 116 -1.06 -5.16 11.12
N ASP A 117 -1.99 -5.92 11.70
CA ASP A 117 -2.43 -5.69 13.09
C ASP A 117 -1.27 -5.88 14.07
N LYS A 118 -0.45 -6.90 13.86
CA LYS A 118 0.70 -7.20 14.73
C LYS A 118 1.67 -6.02 14.80
N TYR A 119 1.89 -5.35 13.68
CA TYR A 119 2.82 -4.22 13.59
C TYR A 119 2.15 -2.86 13.77
N GLY A 120 0.85 -2.84 14.09
CA GLY A 120 0.12 -1.59 14.30
C GLY A 120 -0.11 -0.80 13.03
N LEU A 121 -0.16 -1.46 11.88
CA LEU A 121 -0.40 -0.80 10.60
C LEU A 121 -1.89 -0.63 10.32
N ILE A 122 -2.19 0.28 9.41
CA ILE A 122 -3.51 0.42 8.81
C ILE A 122 -3.46 -0.29 7.47
N MET A 123 -4.48 -1.09 7.15
CA MET A 123 -4.61 -1.70 5.83
C MET A 123 -5.99 -1.47 5.28
N VAL A 124 -6.05 -1.05 4.02
CA VAL A 124 -7.30 -0.76 3.31
C VAL A 124 -7.38 -1.66 2.09
N PHE A 125 -8.54 -2.30 1.90
CA PHE A 125 -8.86 -3.07 0.70
C PHE A 125 -9.85 -2.28 -0.14
N THR A 126 -9.52 -2.08 -1.41
CA THR A 126 -10.39 -1.35 -2.33
C THR A 126 -11.36 -2.28 -3.07
N GLY A 127 -11.00 -3.56 -3.20
CA GLY A 127 -11.76 -4.50 -4.01
C GLY A 127 -11.57 -4.31 -5.51
N VAL A 128 -10.73 -3.35 -5.91
CA VAL A 128 -10.52 -3.01 -7.32
C VAL A 128 -9.03 -3.09 -7.64
N ARG A 129 -8.69 -3.81 -8.69
CA ARG A 129 -7.31 -3.90 -9.16
C ARG A 129 -7.08 -2.90 -10.28
N HIS A 130 -5.96 -2.18 -10.21
CA HIS A 130 -5.51 -1.30 -11.29
C HIS A 130 -4.39 -2.01 -12.04
N PHE A 131 -4.63 -2.34 -13.31
CA PHE A 131 -3.60 -2.94 -14.17
C PHE A 131 -3.28 -2.00 -15.32
N ARG A 132 -1.98 -1.81 -15.56
CA ARG A 132 -1.49 -1.11 -16.76
C ARG A 132 -0.42 -1.99 -17.39
N HIS A 133 -0.70 -2.38 -18.60
CA HIS A 133 0.19 -3.26 -19.36
C HIS A 133 0.89 -2.51 -20.48
#